data_6406e977e4217d263258ca4a2066a466
#
_entry.id   6406e977e4217d263258ca4a2066a466
#
_cell.length_a   1.000
_cell.length_b   1.000
_cell.length_c   1.000
_cell.angle_alpha   90.00
_cell.angle_beta   90.00
_cell.angle_gamma   90.00
#
_symmetry.space_group_name_H-M   'P 1'
#
loop_
_entity.id
_entity.type
_entity.pdbx_description
1 polymer ?
#
loop_
_entity_poly.entity_id
_entity_poly.type
_entity_poly.pdbx_seq_one_letter_code
_entity_poly.pdbx_strand_id
1 'polypeptide(L)'
;RRESLNLPDGDLQADMYLYAVELLTQNGYQQYEISNFAQPGYESRHNLKYWMLEEYAGFGPGAYSDFGGVRYGYTRDLDGYIAGRLDLAESEHISPQEREMEYIMLRLRTARGIDIREFENRFRQRFTPLAAILESCAAHGLARQTETGWCLTPRGFLVSNRIIGDLQEELNREKVQRLARAAQGDYRVVE
;
A
#
# COMPACT_ATOMS: atom_id res chain seq x y z
N ARG A 1 1.37 -21.84 30.23
CA ARG A 1 1.09 -20.47 30.73
C ARG A 1 1.81 -19.51 29.76
N ARG A 2 1.08 -18.72 28.97
CA ARG A 2 1.66 -17.59 28.29
C ARG A 2 1.89 -16.52 29.37
N GLU A 3 3.14 -16.31 29.74
CA GLU A 3 3.51 -15.13 30.51
C GLU A 3 3.13 -13.89 29.70
N SER A 4 2.40 -12.95 30.31
CA SER A 4 2.11 -11.67 29.68
C SER A 4 3.42 -10.92 29.57
N LEU A 5 3.92 -10.75 28.36
CA LEU A 5 5.07 -9.89 28.11
C LEU A 5 4.68 -8.45 28.49
N ASN A 6 5.52 -7.81 29.30
CA ASN A 6 5.37 -6.41 29.64
C ASN A 6 5.86 -5.57 28.45
N LEU A 7 4.96 -5.35 27.47
CA LEU A 7 5.28 -4.57 26.28
C LEU A 7 5.23 -3.07 26.60
N PRO A 8 6.08 -2.25 25.95
CA PRO A 8 5.97 -0.80 26.01
C PRO A 8 4.57 -0.34 25.57
N ASP A 9 4.12 0.78 26.11
CA ASP A 9 2.90 1.44 25.62
C ASP A 9 3.08 2.00 24.19
N GLY A 10 1.99 2.49 23.60
CA GLY A 10 2.01 2.95 22.21
C GLY A 10 2.94 4.14 21.97
N ASP A 11 3.01 5.08 22.93
CA ASP A 11 3.85 6.26 22.81
C ASP A 11 5.33 5.88 22.85
N LEU A 12 5.72 5.02 23.79
CA LEU A 12 7.09 4.52 23.87
C LEU A 12 7.47 3.68 22.62
N GLN A 13 6.54 2.89 22.09
CA GLN A 13 6.79 2.17 20.83
C GLN A 13 7.02 3.14 19.65
N ALA A 14 6.27 4.25 19.57
CA ALA A 14 6.47 5.28 18.56
C ALA A 14 7.82 5.97 18.71
N ASP A 15 8.22 6.31 19.95
CA ASP A 15 9.53 6.91 20.23
C ASP A 15 10.68 5.96 19.87
N MET A 16 10.56 4.67 20.21
CA MET A 16 11.53 3.64 19.84
C MET A 16 11.67 3.51 18.32
N TYR A 17 10.55 3.56 17.58
CA TYR A 17 10.57 3.52 16.13
C TYR A 17 11.29 4.75 15.54
N LEU A 18 10.94 5.95 15.97
CA LEU A 18 11.56 7.18 15.48
C LEU A 18 13.05 7.23 15.82
N TYR A 19 13.44 6.79 17.01
CA TYR A 19 14.85 6.65 17.40
C TYR A 19 15.59 5.66 16.51
N ALA A 20 14.98 4.53 16.19
CA ALA A 20 15.59 3.55 15.28
C ALA A 20 15.79 4.12 13.87
N VAL A 21 14.82 4.88 13.35
CA VAL A 21 14.95 5.58 12.06
C VAL A 21 16.12 6.56 12.09
N GLU A 22 16.23 7.37 13.13
CA GLU A 22 17.32 8.34 13.29
C GLU A 22 18.69 7.63 13.37
N LEU A 23 18.82 6.64 14.24
CA LEU A 23 20.06 5.89 14.46
C LEU A 23 20.54 5.21 13.18
N LEU A 24 19.64 4.54 12.47
CA LEU A 24 19.97 3.86 11.21
C LEU A 24 20.37 4.86 10.12
N THR A 25 19.66 5.99 10.03
CA THR A 25 20.00 7.05 9.06
C THR A 25 21.37 7.65 9.33
N GLN A 26 21.74 7.91 10.59
CA GLN A 26 23.07 8.39 10.99
C GLN A 26 24.18 7.38 10.65
N ASN A 27 23.84 6.11 10.53
CA ASN A 27 24.77 5.02 10.15
C ASN A 27 24.70 4.62 8.66
N GLY A 28 24.13 5.49 7.80
CA GLY A 28 24.13 5.31 6.34
C GLY A 28 23.05 4.38 5.80
N TYR A 29 22.09 3.98 6.62
CA TYR A 29 20.91 3.24 6.16
C TYR A 29 19.77 4.20 5.88
N GLN A 30 19.02 3.91 4.83
CA GLN A 30 17.80 4.66 4.48
C GLN A 30 16.58 3.75 4.66
N GLN A 31 15.53 4.29 5.26
CA GLN A 31 14.25 3.62 5.29
C GLN A 31 13.66 3.64 3.88
N TYR A 32 13.50 2.47 3.23
CA TYR A 32 12.94 2.39 1.89
C TYR A 32 11.47 1.96 1.88
N GLU A 33 10.99 1.38 2.98
CA GLU A 33 9.57 1.13 3.24
C GLU A 33 9.31 1.09 4.76
N ILE A 34 8.07 0.99 5.17
CA ILE A 34 7.61 1.20 6.54
C ILE A 34 8.38 0.42 7.62
N SER A 35 8.91 -0.78 7.30
CA SER A 35 9.55 -1.69 8.26
C SER A 35 11.02 -1.96 7.97
N ASN A 36 11.53 -1.64 6.79
CA ASN A 36 12.86 -2.05 6.38
C ASN A 36 13.77 -0.88 5.96
N PHE A 37 15.03 -1.07 6.24
CA PHE A 37 16.12 -0.14 5.97
C PHE A 37 17.19 -0.83 5.14
N ALA A 38 17.89 -0.07 4.30
CA ALA A 38 19.00 -0.55 3.52
C ALA A 38 20.01 0.58 3.26
N GLN A 39 21.27 0.25 2.99
CA GLN A 39 22.16 1.19 2.34
C GLN A 39 21.66 1.47 0.91
N PRO A 40 21.91 2.67 0.36
CA PRO A 40 21.47 3.01 -1.00
C PRO A 40 21.94 1.97 -2.03
N GLY A 41 20.98 1.44 -2.80
CA GLY A 41 21.22 0.39 -3.81
C GLY A 41 21.19 -1.04 -3.29
N TYR A 42 20.97 -1.25 -1.99
CA TYR A 42 20.86 -2.57 -1.37
C TYR A 42 19.43 -2.88 -0.86
N GLU A 43 18.45 -2.12 -1.32
CA GLU A 43 17.04 -2.37 -1.00
C GLU A 43 16.62 -3.75 -1.50
N SER A 44 15.80 -4.46 -0.72
CA SER A 44 15.28 -5.76 -1.13
C SER A 44 14.39 -5.64 -2.37
N ARG A 45 14.90 -6.05 -3.54
CA ARG A 45 14.12 -6.07 -4.78
C ARG A 45 12.90 -6.96 -4.68
N HIS A 46 13.00 -8.04 -3.90
CA HIS A 46 11.88 -8.96 -3.68
C HIS A 46 10.75 -8.25 -2.92
N ASN A 47 11.06 -7.56 -1.81
CA ASN A 47 10.05 -6.82 -1.07
C ASN A 47 9.45 -5.68 -1.90
N LEU A 48 10.30 -4.96 -2.65
CA LEU A 48 9.83 -3.86 -3.49
C LEU A 48 8.83 -4.29 -4.55
N LYS A 49 8.91 -5.52 -5.10
CA LYS A 49 7.90 -6.03 -6.03
C LYS A 49 6.49 -5.97 -5.46
N TYR A 50 6.31 -6.43 -4.23
CA TYR A 50 5.00 -6.39 -3.57
C TYR A 50 4.52 -4.95 -3.36
N TRP A 51 5.40 -4.09 -2.86
CA TRP A 51 5.07 -2.68 -2.66
C TRP A 51 4.74 -1.93 -3.94
N MET A 52 5.34 -2.34 -5.06
CA MET A 52 5.12 -1.74 -6.38
C MET A 52 3.95 -2.38 -7.15
N LEU A 53 3.25 -3.37 -6.58
CA LEU A 53 2.19 -4.11 -7.27
C LEU A 53 2.68 -4.76 -8.58
N GLU A 54 3.90 -5.26 -8.59
CA GLU A 54 4.41 -6.09 -9.68
C GLU A 54 3.84 -7.51 -9.56
N GLU A 55 3.56 -8.13 -10.70
CA GLU A 55 3.12 -9.51 -10.73
C GLU A 55 4.19 -10.46 -10.20
N TYR A 56 3.76 -11.49 -9.49
CA TYR A 56 4.66 -12.53 -8.97
C TYR A 56 3.98 -13.90 -8.96
N ALA A 57 4.81 -14.94 -9.10
CA ALA A 57 4.40 -16.34 -8.94
C ALA A 57 5.05 -16.90 -7.67
N GLY A 58 4.25 -17.48 -6.80
CA GLY A 58 4.70 -18.20 -5.62
C GLY A 58 4.84 -19.69 -5.89
N PHE A 59 5.87 -20.31 -5.33
CA PHE A 59 6.15 -21.74 -5.47
C PHE A 59 6.19 -22.40 -4.10
N GLY A 60 5.48 -23.50 -3.96
CA GLY A 60 5.44 -24.28 -2.72
C GLY A 60 4.09 -24.28 -2.01
N PRO A 61 3.92 -25.16 -1.02
CA PRO A 61 2.69 -25.22 -0.22
C PRO A 61 2.52 -23.91 0.58
N GLY A 62 1.31 -23.35 0.51
CA GLY A 62 0.99 -22.07 1.15
C GLY A 62 1.55 -20.84 0.43
N ALA A 63 2.18 -20.99 -0.74
CA ALA A 63 2.66 -19.86 -1.52
C ALA A 63 1.51 -19.16 -2.23
N TYR A 64 1.60 -17.83 -2.29
CA TYR A 64 0.66 -16.97 -3.00
C TYR A 64 1.27 -16.47 -4.32
N SER A 65 0.41 -16.24 -5.28
CA SER A 65 0.71 -15.59 -6.56
C SER A 65 -0.25 -14.44 -6.79
N ASP A 66 0.20 -13.40 -7.50
CA ASP A 66 -0.62 -12.32 -8.03
C ASP A 66 -0.21 -12.13 -9.49
N PHE A 67 -0.97 -12.72 -10.41
CA PHE A 67 -0.61 -12.78 -11.82
C PHE A 67 -1.85 -12.74 -12.72
N GLY A 68 -1.79 -11.94 -13.77
CA GLY A 68 -2.88 -11.82 -14.73
C GLY A 68 -4.20 -11.30 -14.13
N GLY A 69 -4.13 -10.51 -13.07
CA GLY A 69 -5.30 -9.98 -12.38
C GLY A 69 -5.99 -10.98 -11.42
N VAL A 70 -5.38 -12.14 -11.21
CA VAL A 70 -5.85 -13.17 -10.28
C VAL A 70 -4.85 -13.32 -9.15
N ARG A 71 -5.33 -13.26 -7.92
CA ARG A 71 -4.57 -13.65 -6.73
C ARG A 71 -5.00 -15.03 -6.30
N TYR A 72 -4.05 -15.93 -6.09
CA TYR A 72 -4.35 -17.28 -5.65
C TYR A 72 -3.27 -17.81 -4.71
N GLY A 73 -3.65 -18.72 -3.83
CA GLY A 73 -2.75 -19.37 -2.89
C GLY A 73 -2.92 -20.88 -2.91
N TYR A 74 -1.80 -21.61 -2.80
CA TYR A 74 -1.83 -23.07 -2.65
C TYR A 74 -2.13 -23.47 -1.20
N THR A 75 -2.72 -24.67 -1.05
CA THR A 75 -2.90 -25.28 0.28
C THR A 75 -1.56 -25.51 0.96
N ARG A 76 -1.56 -25.53 2.30
CA ARG A 76 -0.35 -25.80 3.10
C ARG A 76 -0.08 -27.31 3.26
N ASP A 77 -0.56 -28.13 2.32
CA ASP A 77 -0.35 -29.56 2.28
C ASP A 77 0.99 -29.89 1.60
N LEU A 78 2.04 -30.08 2.41
CA LEU A 78 3.39 -30.39 1.90
C LEU A 78 3.42 -31.75 1.18
N ASP A 79 2.79 -32.77 1.75
CA ASP A 79 2.82 -34.12 1.17
C ASP A 79 2.06 -34.16 -0.14
N GLY A 80 0.93 -33.45 -0.20
CA GLY A 80 0.18 -33.26 -1.44
C GLY A 80 0.98 -32.55 -2.50
N TYR A 81 1.66 -31.46 -2.15
CA TYR A 81 2.50 -30.71 -3.07
C TYR A 81 3.65 -31.56 -3.64
N ILE A 82 4.35 -32.33 -2.79
CA ILE A 82 5.42 -33.27 -3.22
C ILE A 82 4.85 -34.36 -4.14
N ALA A 83 3.61 -34.80 -3.91
CA ALA A 83 2.90 -35.75 -4.77
C ALA A 83 2.35 -35.12 -6.07
N GLY A 84 2.63 -33.84 -6.34
CA GLY A 84 2.19 -33.12 -7.56
C GLY A 84 0.76 -32.59 -7.48
N ARG A 85 0.09 -32.59 -6.31
CA ARG A 85 -1.21 -31.96 -6.14
C ARG A 85 -1.02 -30.45 -5.93
N LEU A 86 -1.57 -29.64 -6.82
CA LEU A 86 -1.52 -28.18 -6.79
C LEU A 86 -2.90 -27.61 -6.40
N ASP A 87 -3.40 -28.04 -5.24
CA ASP A 87 -4.71 -27.62 -4.76
C ASP A 87 -4.68 -26.17 -4.29
N LEU A 88 -5.61 -25.37 -4.79
CA LEU A 88 -5.76 -23.98 -4.37
C LEU A 88 -6.52 -23.92 -3.05
N ALA A 89 -6.00 -23.15 -2.10
CA ALA A 89 -6.70 -22.78 -0.87
C ALA A 89 -7.71 -21.67 -1.15
N GLU A 90 -7.32 -20.72 -1.99
CA GLU A 90 -8.15 -19.60 -2.41
C GLU A 90 -7.73 -19.08 -3.79
N SER A 91 -8.67 -18.43 -4.47
CA SER A 91 -8.44 -17.73 -5.73
C SER A 91 -9.46 -16.62 -5.87
N GLU A 92 -9.00 -15.41 -6.19
CA GLU A 92 -9.85 -14.23 -6.36
C GLU A 92 -9.42 -13.41 -7.57
N HIS A 93 -10.38 -12.84 -8.28
CA HIS A 93 -10.14 -11.82 -9.28
C HIS A 93 -10.08 -10.45 -8.62
N ILE A 94 -8.96 -9.76 -8.75
CA ILE A 94 -8.79 -8.42 -8.20
C ILE A 94 -9.41 -7.42 -9.17
N SER A 95 -10.47 -6.76 -8.75
CA SER A 95 -11.12 -5.73 -9.56
C SER A 95 -10.21 -4.49 -9.73
N PRO A 96 -10.41 -3.69 -10.78
CA PRO A 96 -9.65 -2.44 -10.96
C PRO A 96 -9.76 -1.50 -9.75
N GLN A 97 -10.90 -1.51 -9.05
CA GLN A 97 -11.12 -0.68 -7.87
C GLN A 97 -10.32 -1.18 -6.66
N GLU A 98 -10.31 -2.48 -6.42
CA GLU A 98 -9.48 -3.08 -5.37
C GLU A 98 -8.00 -2.80 -5.64
N ARG A 99 -7.57 -2.92 -6.89
CA ARG A 99 -6.20 -2.63 -7.30
C ARG A 99 -5.80 -1.17 -7.09
N GLU A 100 -6.73 -0.23 -7.27
CA GLU A 100 -6.53 1.19 -6.98
C GLU A 100 -6.34 1.44 -5.48
N MET A 101 -7.19 0.82 -4.66
CA MET A 101 -7.08 0.92 -3.20
C MET A 101 -5.79 0.28 -2.68
N GLU A 102 -5.40 -0.87 -3.23
CA GLU A 102 -4.11 -1.52 -2.93
C GLU A 102 -2.93 -0.65 -3.33
N TYR A 103 -2.98 0.01 -4.49
CA TYR A 103 -1.91 0.89 -4.95
C TYR A 103 -1.65 1.99 -3.91
N ILE A 104 -2.68 2.70 -3.45
CA ILE A 104 -2.53 3.73 -2.43
C ILE A 104 -1.97 3.14 -1.13
N MET A 105 -2.53 2.02 -0.68
CA MET A 105 -2.13 1.37 0.56
C MET A 105 -0.66 0.94 0.55
N LEU A 106 -0.20 0.37 -0.55
CA LEU A 106 1.16 -0.17 -0.65
C LEU A 106 2.18 0.95 -0.94
N ARG A 107 1.87 1.85 -1.88
CA ARG A 107 2.79 2.93 -2.25
C ARG A 107 3.06 3.89 -1.11
N LEU A 108 2.05 4.26 -0.33
CA LEU A 108 2.23 5.13 0.84
C LEU A 108 3.02 4.48 1.99
N ARG A 109 3.23 3.18 1.96
CA ARG A 109 4.12 2.49 2.89
C ARG A 109 5.57 2.40 2.42
N THR A 110 5.89 3.04 1.28
CA THR A 110 7.26 3.14 0.77
C THR A 110 7.77 4.59 0.84
N ALA A 111 9.08 4.74 0.94
CA ALA A 111 9.72 6.05 0.88
C ALA A 111 9.59 6.73 -0.51
N ARG A 112 9.36 5.94 -1.57
CA ARG A 112 9.06 6.45 -2.93
C ARG A 112 7.68 7.09 -2.97
N GLY A 113 6.71 6.51 -2.26
CA GLY A 113 5.35 7.00 -2.23
C GLY A 113 4.57 6.81 -3.54
N ILE A 114 3.56 7.64 -3.73
CA ILE A 114 2.70 7.67 -4.91
C ILE A 114 3.32 8.57 -5.97
N ASP A 115 3.43 8.08 -7.20
CA ASP A 115 3.66 8.89 -8.39
C ASP A 115 2.30 9.28 -8.99
N ILE A 116 2.07 10.60 -9.12
CA ILE A 116 0.78 11.14 -9.58
C ILE A 116 0.50 10.72 -11.02
N ARG A 117 1.50 10.79 -11.90
CA ARG A 117 1.31 10.43 -13.31
C ARG A 117 1.04 8.94 -13.49
N GLU A 118 1.74 8.10 -12.73
CA GLU A 118 1.49 6.66 -12.72
C GLU A 118 0.06 6.38 -12.26
N PHE A 119 -0.37 6.98 -11.15
CA PHE A 119 -1.73 6.83 -10.62
C PHE A 119 -2.79 7.23 -11.65
N GLU A 120 -2.70 8.46 -12.18
CA GLU A 120 -3.69 8.98 -13.12
C GLU A 120 -3.76 8.17 -14.42
N ASN A 121 -2.61 7.72 -14.93
CA ASN A 121 -2.55 6.88 -16.13
C ASN A 121 -3.12 5.47 -15.90
N ARG A 122 -2.80 4.87 -14.75
CA ARG A 122 -3.18 3.50 -14.44
C ARG A 122 -4.68 3.37 -14.13
N PHE A 123 -5.22 4.33 -13.36
CA PHE A 123 -6.60 4.24 -12.86
C PHE A 123 -7.59 5.17 -13.58
N ARG A 124 -7.10 6.02 -14.51
CA ARG A 124 -7.92 7.00 -15.25
C ARG A 124 -8.71 7.93 -14.32
N GLN A 125 -8.11 8.29 -13.20
CA GLN A 125 -8.67 9.17 -12.18
C GLN A 125 -7.74 10.33 -11.91
N ARG A 126 -8.29 11.49 -11.52
CA ARG A 126 -7.49 12.63 -11.09
C ARG A 126 -7.00 12.43 -9.67
N PHE A 127 -5.75 12.79 -9.42
CA PHE A 127 -5.15 12.70 -8.08
C PHE A 127 -5.50 13.91 -7.18
N THR A 128 -6.01 15.01 -7.76
CA THR A 128 -6.27 16.27 -7.03
C THR A 128 -7.05 16.11 -5.71
N PRO A 129 -8.13 15.32 -5.62
CA PRO A 129 -8.86 15.16 -4.35
C PRO A 129 -7.99 14.53 -3.26
N LEU A 130 -7.12 13.60 -3.61
CA LEU A 130 -6.20 12.94 -2.68
C LEU A 130 -5.05 13.87 -2.26
N ALA A 131 -4.61 14.76 -3.16
CA ALA A 131 -3.56 15.72 -2.89
C ALA A 131 -3.93 16.64 -1.72
N ALA A 132 -5.19 17.10 -1.64
CA ALA A 132 -5.64 17.97 -0.56
C ALA A 132 -5.49 17.32 0.85
N ILE A 133 -5.74 16.02 0.97
CA ILE A 133 -5.54 15.27 2.22
C ILE A 133 -4.05 15.19 2.54
N LEU A 134 -3.20 14.88 1.55
CA LEU A 134 -1.76 14.78 1.75
C LEU A 134 -1.11 16.13 2.04
N GLU A 135 -1.61 17.23 1.47
CA GLU A 135 -1.22 18.61 1.82
C GLU A 135 -1.53 18.91 3.30
N SER A 136 -2.72 18.54 3.77
CA SER A 136 -3.07 18.65 5.18
C SER A 136 -2.13 17.81 6.06
N CYS A 137 -1.81 16.58 5.66
CA CYS A 137 -0.84 15.74 6.36
C CYS A 137 0.56 16.38 6.38
N ALA A 138 0.97 17.02 5.28
CA ALA A 138 2.27 17.69 5.18
C ALA A 138 2.37 18.90 6.12
N ALA A 139 1.29 19.67 6.30
CA ALA A 139 1.24 20.76 7.25
C ALA A 139 1.51 20.30 8.71
N HIS A 140 1.27 19.00 9.01
CA HIS A 140 1.54 18.38 10.30
C HIS A 140 2.82 17.54 10.32
N GLY A 141 3.63 17.59 9.25
CA GLY A 141 4.88 16.82 9.14
C GLY A 141 4.69 15.31 8.95
N LEU A 142 3.51 14.85 8.51
CA LEU A 142 3.18 13.44 8.30
C LEU A 142 3.41 12.99 6.86
N ALA A 143 3.37 13.92 5.90
CA ALA A 143 3.64 13.66 4.49
C ALA A 143 4.62 14.69 3.94
N ARG A 144 5.20 14.41 2.79
CA ARG A 144 6.00 15.37 2.02
C ARG A 144 5.77 15.16 0.53
N GLN A 145 5.82 16.26 -0.21
CA GLN A 145 5.83 16.23 -1.65
C GLN A 145 7.18 15.72 -2.15
N THR A 146 7.16 14.93 -3.22
CA THR A 146 8.33 14.46 -3.97
C THR A 146 8.33 15.11 -5.35
N GLU A 147 9.34 14.85 -6.17
CA GLU A 147 9.39 15.35 -7.55
C GLU A 147 8.20 14.86 -8.41
N THR A 148 7.68 13.68 -8.13
CA THR A 148 6.63 13.05 -8.94
C THR A 148 5.29 12.90 -8.21
N GLY A 149 5.24 13.18 -6.90
CA GLY A 149 4.00 13.01 -6.13
C GLY A 149 4.17 13.17 -4.62
N TRP A 150 3.79 12.15 -3.84
CA TRP A 150 3.70 12.24 -2.39
C TRP A 150 4.20 10.99 -1.69
N CYS A 151 4.90 11.14 -0.57
CA CYS A 151 5.22 10.05 0.34
C CYS A 151 4.98 10.45 1.79
N LEU A 152 4.83 9.45 2.66
CA LEU A 152 4.77 9.68 4.10
C LEU A 152 6.19 9.89 4.68
N THR A 153 6.24 10.64 5.76
CA THR A 153 7.44 10.76 6.60
C THR A 153 7.51 9.57 7.59
N PRO A 154 8.61 9.36 8.31
CA PRO A 154 8.65 8.39 9.40
C PRO A 154 7.54 8.59 10.44
N ARG A 155 7.19 9.84 10.76
CA ARG A 155 6.04 10.15 11.63
C ARG A 155 4.70 9.79 10.98
N GLY A 156 4.59 10.00 9.67
CA GLY A 156 3.40 9.60 8.90
C GLY A 156 3.23 8.08 8.84
N PHE A 157 4.31 7.30 8.82
CA PHE A 157 4.22 5.84 8.87
C PHE A 157 3.56 5.32 10.15
N LEU A 158 3.78 5.99 11.30
CA LEU A 158 3.12 5.62 12.57
C LEU A 158 1.60 5.69 12.51
N VAL A 159 1.06 6.57 11.68
CA VAL A 159 -0.38 6.79 11.51
C VAL A 159 -0.87 6.46 10.10
N SER A 160 -0.08 5.71 9.34
CA SER A 160 -0.33 5.40 7.92
C SER A 160 -1.70 4.77 7.68
N ASN A 161 -2.16 3.88 8.57
CA ASN A 161 -3.47 3.24 8.42
C ASN A 161 -4.61 4.27 8.42
N ARG A 162 -4.51 5.32 9.25
CA ARG A 162 -5.51 6.39 9.27
C ARG A 162 -5.47 7.20 8.00
N ILE A 163 -4.28 7.65 7.58
CA ILE A 163 -4.11 8.43 6.34
C ILE A 163 -4.60 7.65 5.12
N ILE A 164 -4.24 6.37 5.02
CA ILE A 164 -4.69 5.49 3.94
C ILE A 164 -6.21 5.34 3.95
N GLY A 165 -6.82 5.16 5.12
CA GLY A 165 -8.27 5.10 5.26
C GLY A 165 -8.97 6.37 4.76
N ASP A 166 -8.49 7.55 5.15
CA ASP A 166 -9.05 8.84 4.73
C ASP A 166 -8.96 9.01 3.18
N LEU A 167 -7.84 8.58 2.57
CA LEU A 167 -7.66 8.60 1.12
C LEU A 167 -8.59 7.63 0.39
N GLN A 168 -8.79 6.43 0.92
CA GLN A 168 -9.70 5.44 0.36
C GLN A 168 -11.16 5.88 0.47
N GLU A 169 -11.54 6.52 1.56
CA GLU A 169 -12.87 7.14 1.71
C GLU A 169 -13.11 8.24 0.67
N GLU A 170 -12.09 9.08 0.42
CA GLU A 170 -12.19 10.13 -0.60
C GLU A 170 -12.35 9.56 -2.00
N LEU A 171 -11.57 8.54 -2.36
CA LEU A 171 -11.74 7.83 -3.64
C LEU A 171 -13.16 7.29 -3.84
N ASN A 172 -13.70 6.67 -2.79
CA ASN A 172 -15.06 6.15 -2.85
C ASN A 172 -16.09 7.28 -3.01
N ARG A 173 -15.89 8.41 -2.34
CA ARG A 173 -16.75 9.60 -2.45
C ARG A 173 -16.75 10.16 -3.86
N GLU A 174 -15.57 10.38 -4.43
CA GLU A 174 -15.41 10.88 -5.81
C GLU A 174 -16.07 9.94 -6.83
N LYS A 175 -15.94 8.63 -6.64
CA LYS A 175 -16.58 7.64 -7.50
C LYS A 175 -18.10 7.69 -7.45
N VAL A 176 -18.66 7.77 -6.25
CA VAL A 176 -20.11 7.90 -6.07
C VAL A 176 -20.64 9.19 -6.72
N GLN A 177 -19.94 10.31 -6.53
CA GLN A 177 -20.31 11.57 -7.15
C GLN A 177 -20.25 11.52 -8.68
N ARG A 178 -19.23 10.87 -9.24
CA ARG A 178 -19.09 10.71 -10.69
C ARG A 178 -20.22 9.86 -11.27
N LEU A 179 -20.58 8.76 -10.62
CA LEU A 179 -21.70 7.91 -11.02
C LEU A 179 -23.04 8.66 -10.94
N ALA A 180 -23.24 9.46 -9.88
CA ALA A 180 -24.44 10.27 -9.74
C ALA A 180 -24.56 11.35 -10.84
N ARG A 181 -23.43 12.01 -11.21
CA ARG A 181 -23.40 12.99 -12.32
C ARG A 181 -23.69 12.32 -13.67
N ALA A 182 -23.14 11.14 -13.92
CA ALA A 182 -23.38 10.39 -15.15
C ALA A 182 -24.86 9.98 -15.26
N ALA A 183 -25.46 9.50 -14.19
CA ALA A 183 -26.88 9.16 -14.16
C ALA A 183 -27.81 10.37 -14.42
N GLN A 184 -27.45 11.56 -13.92
CA GLN A 184 -28.21 12.80 -14.17
C GLN A 184 -28.04 13.35 -15.60
N GLY A 185 -26.88 13.05 -16.24
CA GLY A 185 -26.61 13.46 -17.64
C GLY A 185 -27.46 12.67 -18.66
N ASP A 186 -27.71 11.40 -18.41
CA ASP A 186 -28.52 10.53 -19.29
C ASP A 186 -30.02 10.91 -19.31
N TYR A 187 -30.51 11.60 -18.29
CA TYR A 187 -31.90 12.08 -18.26
C TYR A 187 -32.14 13.37 -19.06
N ARG A 188 -31.11 14.04 -19.58
CA ARG A 188 -31.24 15.28 -20.35
C ARG A 188 -31.32 15.06 -21.87
N VAL A 189 -31.22 13.85 -22.35
CA VAL A 189 -31.20 13.52 -23.80
C VAL A 189 -32.58 13.00 -24.31
N VAL A 190 -33.64 13.02 -23.51
CA VAL A 190 -34.98 12.49 -23.86
C VAL A 190 -36.07 13.55 -23.71
N GLU A 191 -35.78 14.83 -23.97
CA GLU A 191 -36.82 15.84 -24.21
C GLU A 191 -36.73 16.41 -25.63
#